data_3db6932bab2aa7157b0340e68f45705d
#
_entry.id   3db6932bab2aa7157b0340e68f45705d
#
_cell.length_a   1.000
_cell.length_b   1.000
_cell.length_c   1.000
_cell.angle_alpha   90.00
_cell.angle_beta   90.00
_cell.angle_gamma   90.00
#
_symmetry.space_group_name_H-M   'P 1'
#
loop_
_entity.id
_entity.type
_entity.pdbx_description
1 polymer ?
#
loop_
_entity_poly.entity_id
_entity_poly.type
_entity_poly.pdbx_seq_one_letter_code
_entity_poly.pdbx_strand_id
1 'polypeptide(L)'
;MANEMQKTTPFGMRDKVGYMFGDFANDFTFILSSSFLMKFYTDVMGVSAGVVGMIMMIARFVDAFTDVTMGQIVDRSKPTRDGKFRPWLKRMCGPVAIASFLIFQSGLAGMSYGFKVAWLFVTYILWGSIFYTSVNIPYGSMASAISADPKDRAELSTWRTIGSTLAGLVIGVGTPMVAYVTVNGQTVLSGSRMTIIAGVFSVCAILCYLLCFHLVRERVDVPANNSKMDIGKMLKSVFTNRALLGIIAAALFLLLAMLTMQGMAGYVFPNFYGSAAAQSTASLLSSVLILLVCAPFASKLASRFGKKELATVSCIVATVLEIICFVLKPTNVWVYVGFFCAAFICLGFFNTIIWAMITDVIDDSEVRNGIREDGTIYAVYSFARKLGQAFSSGLTGGLLTMIGYSAATAFDPEVTMGIFNISCIAPAIGFVAVALSLFFIYPLTKQKVEENVAALAQRHNK
;
A
#
# COMPACT_ATOMS: atom_id res chain seq x y z
N MET A 1 -9.04 -37.52 11.34
CA MET A 1 -10.40 -37.09 10.93
C MET A 1 -10.49 -35.59 10.56
N ALA A 2 -10.24 -34.59 11.45
CA ALA A 2 -10.39 -33.18 11.04
C ALA A 2 -9.40 -32.76 9.95
N ASN A 3 -8.17 -33.23 9.97
CA ASN A 3 -7.13 -32.93 8.96
C ASN A 3 -7.38 -33.66 7.62
N GLU A 4 -7.97 -34.85 7.66
CA GLU A 4 -8.35 -35.61 6.46
C GLU A 4 -9.57 -34.98 5.78
N MET A 5 -10.58 -34.54 6.54
CA MET A 5 -11.75 -33.83 6.00
C MET A 5 -11.37 -32.49 5.35
N GLN A 6 -10.30 -31.84 5.78
CA GLN A 6 -9.82 -30.61 5.11
C GLN A 6 -9.22 -30.89 3.73
N LYS A 7 -8.52 -32.02 3.57
CA LYS A 7 -7.90 -32.42 2.29
C LYS A 7 -8.91 -32.90 1.25
N THR A 8 -10.09 -33.38 1.68
CA THR A 8 -11.12 -33.91 0.77
C THR A 8 -12.11 -32.90 0.23
N THR A 9 -12.17 -31.69 0.81
CA THR A 9 -13.08 -30.64 0.33
C THR A 9 -12.48 -29.95 -0.90
N PRO A 10 -13.16 -29.93 -2.07
CA PRO A 10 -12.63 -29.28 -3.27
C PRO A 10 -12.46 -27.76 -3.08
N PHE A 11 -11.49 -27.19 -3.80
CA PHE A 11 -11.34 -25.75 -3.90
C PHE A 11 -12.57 -25.12 -4.57
N GLY A 12 -13.05 -23.99 -4.08
CA GLY A 12 -14.24 -23.38 -4.63
C GLY A 12 -14.50 -21.95 -4.15
N MET A 13 -15.70 -21.46 -4.44
CA MET A 13 -16.11 -20.08 -4.16
C MET A 13 -15.99 -19.71 -2.67
N ARG A 14 -16.20 -20.69 -1.79
CA ARG A 14 -16.05 -20.53 -0.35
C ARG A 14 -14.64 -20.07 0.05
N ASP A 15 -13.61 -20.68 -0.56
CA ASP A 15 -12.21 -20.33 -0.30
C ASP A 15 -11.86 -18.95 -0.87
N LYS A 16 -12.36 -18.63 -2.06
CA LYS A 16 -12.14 -17.34 -2.73
C LYS A 16 -12.72 -16.18 -1.91
N VAL A 17 -13.99 -16.29 -1.53
CA VAL A 17 -14.66 -15.28 -0.68
C VAL A 17 -14.02 -15.22 0.71
N GLY A 18 -13.68 -16.37 1.30
CA GLY A 18 -12.98 -16.40 2.57
C GLY A 18 -11.62 -15.72 2.53
N TYR A 19 -10.85 -15.94 1.46
CA TYR A 19 -9.55 -15.29 1.27
C TYR A 19 -9.70 -13.79 1.03
N MET A 20 -10.72 -13.35 0.29
CA MET A 20 -11.09 -11.93 0.14
C MET A 20 -11.29 -11.24 1.49
N PHE A 21 -12.03 -11.88 2.41
CA PHE A 21 -12.27 -11.31 3.74
C PHE A 21 -10.98 -11.15 4.57
N GLY A 22 -9.96 -11.98 4.33
CA GLY A 22 -8.67 -11.83 5.00
C GLY A 22 -7.96 -10.52 4.64
N ASP A 23 -7.96 -10.15 3.36
CA ASP A 23 -7.37 -8.87 2.90
C ASP A 23 -8.24 -7.66 3.28
N PHE A 24 -9.56 -7.84 3.20
CA PHE A 24 -10.51 -6.84 3.66
C PHE A 24 -10.28 -6.48 5.14
N ALA A 25 -10.02 -7.49 5.99
CA ALA A 25 -9.69 -7.30 7.40
C ALA A 25 -8.34 -6.60 7.61
N ASN A 26 -7.31 -6.99 6.85
CA ASN A 26 -6.01 -6.34 6.88
C ASN A 26 -6.14 -4.85 6.56
N ASP A 27 -6.88 -4.52 5.53
CA ASP A 27 -6.98 -3.17 5.01
C ASP A 27 -7.86 -2.26 5.87
N PHE A 28 -8.83 -2.79 6.62
CA PHE A 28 -9.57 -1.98 7.60
C PHE A 28 -8.66 -1.28 8.61
N THR A 29 -7.59 -1.92 9.02
CA THR A 29 -6.62 -1.33 9.96
C THR A 29 -5.51 -0.57 9.23
N PHE A 30 -5.03 -1.12 8.10
CA PHE A 30 -3.90 -0.56 7.36
C PHE A 30 -4.24 0.73 6.61
N ILE A 31 -5.33 0.74 5.82
CA ILE A 31 -5.72 1.93 5.04
C ILE A 31 -6.18 3.05 5.97
N LEU A 32 -6.89 2.73 7.06
CA LEU A 32 -7.27 3.73 8.05
C LEU A 32 -6.03 4.42 8.63
N SER A 33 -5.04 3.65 9.06
CA SER A 33 -3.80 4.18 9.63
C SER A 33 -2.98 4.95 8.59
N SER A 34 -2.82 4.42 7.37
CA SER A 34 -2.02 5.08 6.34
C SER A 34 -2.61 6.41 5.85
N SER A 35 -3.95 6.53 5.87
CA SER A 35 -4.65 7.71 5.33
C SER A 35 -4.98 8.77 6.39
N PHE A 36 -5.26 8.38 7.63
CA PHE A 36 -5.81 9.29 8.63
C PHE A 36 -4.95 9.46 9.90
N LEU A 37 -3.95 8.60 10.12
CA LEU A 37 -3.16 8.65 11.35
C LEU A 37 -2.43 9.98 11.52
N MET A 38 -1.72 10.42 10.47
CA MET A 38 -0.98 11.69 10.53
C MET A 38 -1.93 12.85 10.81
N LYS A 39 -3.06 12.91 10.10
CA LYS A 39 -4.10 13.94 10.31
C LYS A 39 -4.68 13.91 11.73
N PHE A 40 -4.97 12.73 12.26
CA PHE A 40 -5.49 12.57 13.62
C PHE A 40 -4.49 13.07 14.67
N TYR A 41 -3.21 12.71 14.53
CA TYR A 41 -2.20 13.14 15.52
C TYR A 41 -1.85 14.62 15.40
N THR A 42 -1.88 15.20 14.21
CA THR A 42 -1.64 16.65 14.06
C THR A 42 -2.79 17.48 14.54
N ASP A 43 -4.02 17.16 14.16
CA ASP A 43 -5.19 18.01 14.38
C ASP A 43 -5.87 17.75 15.72
N VAL A 44 -5.95 16.48 16.16
CA VAL A 44 -6.65 16.09 17.38
C VAL A 44 -5.70 15.98 18.57
N MET A 45 -4.55 15.32 18.36
CA MET A 45 -3.58 15.10 19.45
C MET A 45 -2.58 16.26 19.61
N GLY A 46 -2.48 17.16 18.63
CA GLY A 46 -1.55 18.30 18.66
C GLY A 46 -0.07 17.90 18.64
N VAL A 47 0.27 16.77 17.99
CA VAL A 47 1.64 16.33 17.78
C VAL A 47 2.14 16.88 16.44
N SER A 48 3.38 17.38 16.39
CA SER A 48 3.91 17.96 15.15
C SER A 48 3.99 16.91 14.03
N ALA A 49 3.67 17.32 12.80
CA ALA A 49 3.62 16.43 11.63
C ALA A 49 4.97 15.73 11.37
N GLY A 50 6.08 16.43 11.59
CA GLY A 50 7.43 15.88 11.44
C GLY A 50 7.71 14.74 12.42
N VAL A 51 7.28 14.86 13.68
CA VAL A 51 7.43 13.77 14.67
C VAL A 51 6.56 12.59 14.31
N VAL A 52 5.32 12.80 13.91
CA VAL A 52 4.42 11.72 13.46
C VAL A 52 5.00 11.02 12.23
N GLY A 53 5.42 11.76 11.22
CA GLY A 53 6.02 11.22 10.00
C GLY A 53 7.31 10.44 10.28
N MET A 54 8.15 10.93 11.19
CA MET A 54 9.38 10.23 11.60
C MET A 54 9.07 8.91 12.31
N ILE A 55 8.09 8.88 13.22
CA ILE A 55 7.66 7.65 13.90
C ILE A 55 7.11 6.65 12.89
N MET A 56 6.26 7.09 11.98
CA MET A 56 5.72 6.24 10.91
C MET A 56 6.83 5.68 10.02
N MET A 57 7.82 6.51 9.67
CA MET A 57 8.98 6.08 8.87
C MET A 57 9.82 5.05 9.60
N ILE A 58 10.18 5.30 10.88
CA ILE A 58 10.97 4.35 11.69
C ILE A 58 10.23 3.02 11.83
N ALA A 59 8.93 3.05 12.11
CA ALA A 59 8.13 1.84 12.23
C ALA A 59 8.15 1.00 10.94
N ARG A 60 8.13 1.62 9.75
CA ARG A 60 8.25 0.89 8.48
C ARG A 60 9.61 0.22 8.29
N PHE A 61 10.69 0.82 8.81
CA PHE A 61 11.99 0.14 8.83
C PHE A 61 11.95 -1.06 9.79
N VAL A 62 11.34 -0.92 10.96
CA VAL A 62 11.14 -2.04 11.90
C VAL A 62 10.31 -3.14 11.27
N ASP A 63 9.22 -2.79 10.55
CA ASP A 63 8.36 -3.75 9.83
C ASP A 63 9.18 -4.62 8.85
N ALA A 64 10.18 -4.05 8.18
CA ALA A 64 11.00 -4.82 7.25
C ALA A 64 11.78 -5.95 7.93
N PHE A 65 12.22 -5.76 9.18
CA PHE A 65 12.90 -6.79 9.96
C PHE A 65 11.90 -7.77 10.61
N THR A 66 10.80 -7.27 11.13
CA THR A 66 9.80 -8.11 11.80
C THR A 66 9.07 -9.02 10.82
N ASP A 67 8.85 -8.59 9.57
CA ASP A 67 8.28 -9.44 8.53
C ASP A 67 9.15 -10.67 8.22
N VAL A 68 10.47 -10.47 8.09
CA VAL A 68 11.41 -11.57 7.87
C VAL A 68 11.41 -12.52 9.06
N THR A 69 11.44 -11.96 10.27
CA THR A 69 11.41 -12.74 11.51
C THR A 69 10.11 -13.54 11.63
N MET A 70 8.98 -12.90 11.34
CA MET A 70 7.67 -13.57 11.36
C MET A 70 7.56 -14.65 10.30
N GLY A 71 8.08 -14.40 9.10
CA GLY A 71 8.17 -15.43 8.05
C GLY A 71 8.90 -16.68 8.55
N GLN A 72 10.05 -16.51 9.20
CA GLN A 72 10.81 -17.63 9.78
C GLN A 72 10.06 -18.35 10.91
N ILE A 73 9.35 -17.59 11.77
CA ILE A 73 8.53 -18.18 12.83
C ILE A 73 7.41 -19.05 12.24
N VAL A 74 6.72 -18.52 11.23
CA VAL A 74 5.63 -19.24 10.54
C VAL A 74 6.16 -20.46 9.81
N ASP A 75 7.28 -20.34 9.10
CA ASP A 75 7.90 -21.44 8.36
C ASP A 75 8.28 -22.61 9.28
N ARG A 76 8.80 -22.30 10.47
CA ARG A 76 9.19 -23.31 11.48
C ARG A 76 8.02 -23.80 12.33
N SER A 77 6.86 -23.15 12.28
CA SER A 77 5.70 -23.56 13.07
C SER A 77 5.15 -24.91 12.60
N LYS A 78 4.81 -25.77 13.57
CA LYS A 78 4.18 -27.07 13.30
C LYS A 78 2.72 -26.86 12.91
N PRO A 79 2.22 -27.60 11.90
CA PRO A 79 0.80 -27.58 11.58
C PRO A 79 -0.05 -28.01 12.79
N THR A 80 -1.16 -27.32 12.99
CA THR A 80 -2.15 -27.66 14.00
C THR A 80 -3.34 -28.39 13.36
N ARG A 81 -4.37 -28.76 14.16
CA ARG A 81 -5.62 -29.31 13.63
C ARG A 81 -6.32 -28.38 12.64
N ASP A 82 -6.13 -27.06 12.78
CA ASP A 82 -6.74 -26.05 11.93
C ASP A 82 -5.87 -25.64 10.73
N GLY A 83 -4.70 -26.25 10.56
CA GLY A 83 -3.71 -25.93 9.53
C GLY A 83 -2.46 -25.26 10.09
N LYS A 84 -1.59 -24.75 9.21
CA LYS A 84 -0.33 -24.06 9.54
C LYS A 84 -0.52 -22.54 9.69
N PHE A 85 -1.25 -21.92 8.76
CA PHE A 85 -1.40 -20.46 8.64
C PHE A 85 -2.68 -19.94 9.28
N ARG A 86 -3.81 -20.63 9.11
CA ARG A 86 -5.13 -20.23 9.65
C ARG A 86 -5.15 -19.94 11.14
N PRO A 87 -4.47 -20.71 12.01
CA PRO A 87 -4.45 -20.44 13.45
C PRO A 87 -3.91 -19.06 13.83
N TRP A 88 -3.00 -18.49 13.01
CA TRP A 88 -2.47 -17.15 13.23
C TRP A 88 -3.56 -16.08 13.09
N LEU A 89 -4.44 -16.20 12.09
CA LEU A 89 -5.55 -15.28 11.90
C LEU A 89 -6.45 -15.25 13.14
N LYS A 90 -6.84 -16.45 13.63
CA LYS A 90 -7.69 -16.58 14.81
C LYS A 90 -7.04 -16.02 16.08
N ARG A 91 -5.75 -16.26 16.28
CA ARG A 91 -5.04 -15.82 17.49
C ARG A 91 -4.76 -14.33 17.50
N MET A 92 -4.48 -13.74 16.34
CA MET A 92 -4.01 -12.36 16.22
C MET A 92 -5.11 -11.38 15.81
N CYS A 93 -6.30 -11.82 15.40
CA CYS A 93 -7.40 -10.91 15.03
C CYS A 93 -7.79 -9.95 16.15
N GLY A 94 -7.85 -10.40 17.41
CA GLY A 94 -8.09 -9.54 18.57
C GLY A 94 -6.95 -8.56 18.84
N PRO A 95 -5.70 -9.04 19.05
CA PRO A 95 -4.55 -8.16 19.27
C PRO A 95 -4.35 -7.08 18.21
N VAL A 96 -4.44 -7.39 16.91
CA VAL A 96 -4.28 -6.39 15.85
C VAL A 96 -5.38 -5.35 15.86
N ALA A 97 -6.62 -5.76 16.09
CA ALA A 97 -7.78 -4.88 16.14
C ALA A 97 -7.73 -3.96 17.38
N ILE A 98 -7.38 -4.50 18.55
CA ILE A 98 -7.19 -3.71 19.77
C ILE A 98 -6.08 -2.69 19.60
N ALA A 99 -4.93 -3.09 19.05
CA ALA A 99 -3.82 -2.17 18.82
C ALA A 99 -4.20 -1.06 17.83
N SER A 100 -4.92 -1.40 16.74
CA SER A 100 -5.44 -0.41 15.78
C SER A 100 -6.40 0.57 16.43
N PHE A 101 -7.29 0.09 17.31
CA PHE A 101 -8.20 0.94 18.08
C PHE A 101 -7.45 1.87 19.04
N LEU A 102 -6.43 1.38 19.73
CA LEU A 102 -5.64 2.16 20.70
C LEU A 102 -4.88 3.32 20.05
N ILE A 103 -4.53 3.23 18.77
CA ILE A 103 -3.88 4.33 18.05
C ILE A 103 -4.77 5.58 17.99
N PHE A 104 -6.08 5.42 17.79
CA PHE A 104 -7.02 6.51 17.55
C PHE A 104 -7.81 6.93 18.82
N GLN A 105 -7.12 7.10 19.96
CA GLN A 105 -7.75 7.46 21.23
C GLN A 105 -7.76 8.98 21.47
N SER A 106 -8.82 9.65 21.05
CA SER A 106 -9.00 11.10 21.23
C SER A 106 -9.11 11.53 22.70
N GLY A 107 -9.53 10.64 23.60
CA GLY A 107 -9.56 10.91 25.04
C GLY A 107 -8.21 11.23 25.67
N LEU A 108 -7.12 10.90 24.98
CA LEU A 108 -5.74 11.18 25.41
C LEU A 108 -5.22 12.55 24.92
N ALA A 109 -6.02 13.33 24.19
CA ALA A 109 -5.60 14.62 23.63
C ALA A 109 -5.15 15.64 24.70
N GLY A 110 -5.70 15.56 25.91
CA GLY A 110 -5.33 16.41 27.05
C GLY A 110 -4.03 16.01 27.77
N MET A 111 -3.42 14.88 27.42
CA MET A 111 -2.17 14.42 28.05
C MET A 111 -0.96 15.26 27.63
N SER A 112 0.15 15.13 28.34
CA SER A 112 1.39 15.83 28.01
C SER A 112 1.90 15.45 26.61
N TYR A 113 2.62 16.35 25.95
CA TYR A 113 3.17 16.13 24.60
C TYR A 113 4.02 14.86 24.54
N GLY A 114 4.94 14.69 25.50
CA GLY A 114 5.80 13.50 25.56
C GLY A 114 5.02 12.19 25.71
N PHE A 115 3.93 12.19 26.50
CA PHE A 115 3.06 11.03 26.62
C PHE A 115 2.39 10.69 25.27
N LYS A 116 1.86 11.67 24.56
CA LYS A 116 1.20 11.46 23.26
C LYS A 116 2.16 10.90 22.20
N VAL A 117 3.41 11.40 22.19
CA VAL A 117 4.47 10.90 21.30
C VAL A 117 4.83 9.44 21.67
N ALA A 118 5.04 9.16 22.95
CA ALA A 118 5.32 7.80 23.43
C ALA A 118 4.15 6.84 23.13
N TRP A 119 2.93 7.28 23.34
CA TRP A 119 1.71 6.51 23.04
C TRP A 119 1.64 6.15 21.56
N LEU A 120 1.84 7.13 20.66
CA LEU A 120 1.90 6.90 19.24
C LEU A 120 2.97 5.87 18.89
N PHE A 121 4.18 6.06 19.37
CA PHE A 121 5.31 5.17 19.07
C PHE A 121 5.01 3.73 19.50
N VAL A 122 4.60 3.53 20.74
CA VAL A 122 4.32 2.20 21.30
C VAL A 122 3.15 1.53 20.58
N THR A 123 2.01 2.22 20.46
CA THR A 123 0.81 1.63 19.84
C THR A 123 1.00 1.36 18.35
N TYR A 124 1.72 2.23 17.63
CA TYR A 124 1.96 2.06 16.20
C TYR A 124 2.94 0.90 15.92
N ILE A 125 4.00 0.74 16.74
CA ILE A 125 4.90 -0.42 16.65
C ILE A 125 4.17 -1.71 17.03
N LEU A 126 3.40 -1.74 18.11
CA LEU A 126 2.61 -2.90 18.50
C LEU A 126 1.65 -3.31 17.39
N TRP A 127 0.93 -2.35 16.81
CA TRP A 127 -0.01 -2.62 15.74
C TRP A 127 0.71 -3.08 14.47
N GLY A 128 1.61 -2.29 13.90
CA GLY A 128 2.21 -2.50 12.58
C GLY A 128 3.24 -3.61 12.59
N SER A 129 4.27 -3.47 13.46
CA SER A 129 5.46 -4.32 13.41
C SER A 129 5.28 -5.65 14.13
N ILE A 130 4.31 -5.76 15.05
CA ILE A 130 4.11 -7.01 15.81
C ILE A 130 2.82 -7.69 15.39
N PHE A 131 1.65 -7.09 15.63
CA PHE A 131 0.38 -7.79 15.44
C PHE A 131 -0.06 -7.86 13.99
N TYR A 132 0.06 -6.77 13.24
CA TYR A 132 -0.29 -6.76 11.81
C TYR A 132 0.62 -7.70 11.01
N THR A 133 1.92 -7.66 11.22
CA THR A 133 2.87 -8.58 10.61
C THR A 133 2.55 -10.04 10.95
N SER A 134 2.14 -10.32 12.21
CA SER A 134 1.77 -11.66 12.68
C SER A 134 0.48 -12.20 12.05
N VAL A 135 -0.34 -11.35 11.42
CA VAL A 135 -1.51 -11.77 10.61
C VAL A 135 -1.19 -11.76 9.13
N ASN A 136 -0.59 -10.67 8.64
CA ASN A 136 -0.42 -10.42 7.20
C ASN A 136 0.56 -11.42 6.55
N ILE A 137 1.65 -11.80 7.22
CA ILE A 137 2.62 -12.77 6.68
C ILE A 137 2.02 -14.17 6.56
N PRO A 138 1.39 -14.77 7.62
CA PRO A 138 0.71 -16.04 7.47
C PRO A 138 -0.43 -15.99 6.45
N TYR A 139 -1.21 -14.91 6.41
CA TYR A 139 -2.28 -14.74 5.45
C TYR A 139 -1.76 -14.75 4.00
N GLY A 140 -0.71 -13.99 3.71
CA GLY A 140 -0.10 -13.99 2.38
C GLY A 140 0.45 -15.34 1.97
N SER A 141 1.05 -16.08 2.90
CA SER A 141 1.61 -17.42 2.68
C SER A 141 0.55 -18.51 2.53
N MET A 142 -0.66 -18.30 3.09
CA MET A 142 -1.74 -19.28 3.13
C MET A 142 -2.24 -19.65 1.71
N ALA A 143 -2.10 -18.80 0.71
CA ALA A 143 -2.53 -19.10 -0.66
C ALA A 143 -1.91 -20.39 -1.20
N SER A 144 -0.63 -20.66 -0.89
CA SER A 144 0.08 -21.87 -1.30
C SER A 144 -0.42 -23.14 -0.57
N ALA A 145 -1.01 -22.99 0.62
CA ALA A 145 -1.59 -24.08 1.38
C ALA A 145 -3.06 -24.35 1.01
N ILE A 146 -3.76 -23.40 0.43
CA ILE A 146 -5.15 -23.54 -0.02
C ILE A 146 -5.23 -24.44 -1.25
N SER A 147 -4.38 -24.21 -2.27
CA SER A 147 -4.32 -25.01 -3.50
C SER A 147 -2.91 -25.12 -4.05
N ALA A 148 -2.61 -26.27 -4.64
CA ALA A 148 -1.38 -26.51 -5.41
C ALA A 148 -1.49 -25.97 -6.86
N ASP A 149 -2.71 -25.79 -7.38
CA ASP A 149 -2.95 -25.36 -8.75
C ASP A 149 -2.60 -23.86 -8.89
N PRO A 150 -1.72 -23.50 -9.84
CA PRO A 150 -1.40 -22.10 -10.13
C PRO A 150 -2.61 -21.24 -10.54
N LYS A 151 -3.62 -21.81 -11.21
CA LYS A 151 -4.85 -21.12 -11.58
C LYS A 151 -5.66 -20.72 -10.36
N ASP A 152 -5.84 -21.63 -9.40
CA ASP A 152 -6.54 -21.34 -8.15
C ASP A 152 -5.84 -20.23 -7.36
N ARG A 153 -4.50 -20.24 -7.32
CA ARG A 153 -3.72 -19.18 -6.64
C ARG A 153 -3.86 -17.82 -7.35
N ALA A 154 -3.92 -17.81 -8.68
CA ALA A 154 -4.19 -16.59 -9.44
C ALA A 154 -5.60 -16.04 -9.14
N GLU A 155 -6.60 -16.92 -9.03
CA GLU A 155 -7.95 -16.53 -8.62
C GLU A 155 -7.98 -15.99 -7.19
N LEU A 156 -7.29 -16.63 -6.25
CA LEU A 156 -7.15 -16.12 -4.87
C LEU A 156 -6.54 -14.71 -4.86
N SER A 157 -5.50 -14.46 -5.66
CA SER A 157 -4.90 -13.13 -5.80
C SER A 157 -5.90 -12.10 -6.34
N THR A 158 -6.74 -12.48 -7.29
CA THR A 158 -7.81 -11.62 -7.83
C THR A 158 -8.82 -11.27 -6.75
N TRP A 159 -9.32 -12.27 -6.00
CA TRP A 159 -10.27 -12.05 -4.90
C TRP A 159 -9.66 -11.23 -3.76
N ARG A 160 -8.38 -11.41 -3.48
CA ARG A 160 -7.62 -10.57 -2.57
C ARG A 160 -7.67 -9.10 -3.00
N THR A 161 -7.37 -8.82 -4.27
CA THR A 161 -7.43 -7.45 -4.81
C THR A 161 -8.83 -6.85 -4.71
N ILE A 162 -9.88 -7.65 -4.95
CA ILE A 162 -11.26 -7.21 -4.75
C ILE A 162 -11.50 -6.81 -3.29
N GLY A 163 -11.04 -7.61 -2.33
CA GLY A 163 -11.15 -7.31 -0.90
C GLY A 163 -10.48 -5.98 -0.52
N SER A 164 -9.24 -5.79 -0.95
CA SER A 164 -8.48 -4.55 -0.75
C SER A 164 -9.18 -3.33 -1.36
N THR A 165 -9.68 -3.47 -2.59
CA THR A 165 -10.40 -2.38 -3.27
C THR A 165 -11.67 -2.00 -2.52
N LEU A 166 -12.46 -2.98 -2.07
CA LEU A 166 -13.68 -2.74 -1.30
C LEU A 166 -13.37 -2.07 0.05
N ALA A 167 -12.33 -2.51 0.77
CA ALA A 167 -11.89 -1.86 2.00
C ALA A 167 -11.47 -0.40 1.73
N GLY A 168 -10.69 -0.17 0.67
CA GLY A 168 -10.26 1.15 0.25
C GLY A 168 -11.44 2.08 -0.05
N LEU A 169 -12.48 1.57 -0.71
CA LEU A 169 -13.72 2.33 -0.95
C LEU A 169 -14.46 2.65 0.34
N VAL A 170 -14.67 1.68 1.22
CA VAL A 170 -15.37 1.89 2.49
C VAL A 170 -14.64 2.92 3.36
N ILE A 171 -13.33 2.83 3.45
CA ILE A 171 -12.53 3.73 4.27
C ILE A 171 -12.36 5.09 3.58
N GLY A 172 -11.97 5.12 2.31
CA GLY A 172 -11.69 6.36 1.58
C GLY A 172 -12.92 7.24 1.33
N VAL A 173 -14.10 6.62 1.23
CA VAL A 173 -15.38 7.33 1.06
C VAL A 173 -16.08 7.55 2.40
N GLY A 174 -16.21 6.51 3.20
CA GLY A 174 -16.99 6.54 4.44
C GLY A 174 -16.32 7.36 5.54
N THR A 175 -15.01 7.22 5.72
CA THR A 175 -14.31 7.92 6.81
C THR A 175 -14.41 9.45 6.69
N PRO A 176 -14.12 10.11 5.54
CA PRO A 176 -14.23 11.56 5.45
C PRO A 176 -15.65 12.07 5.67
N MET A 177 -16.67 11.33 5.21
CA MET A 177 -18.08 11.72 5.39
C MET A 177 -18.51 11.72 6.86
N VAL A 178 -17.97 10.82 7.67
CA VAL A 178 -18.35 10.68 9.09
C VAL A 178 -17.39 11.41 10.00
N ALA A 179 -16.10 11.39 9.75
CA ALA A 179 -15.06 11.89 10.63
C ALA A 179 -14.99 13.42 10.69
N TYR A 180 -15.27 14.11 9.58
CA TYR A 180 -15.24 15.57 9.54
C TYR A 180 -16.53 16.20 10.02
N VAL A 181 -16.39 17.36 10.67
CA VAL A 181 -17.49 18.21 11.15
C VAL A 181 -17.20 19.67 10.77
N THR A 182 -18.25 20.46 10.61
CA THR A 182 -18.11 21.90 10.40
C THR A 182 -18.21 22.61 11.73
N VAL A 183 -17.15 23.33 12.11
CA VAL A 183 -17.09 24.17 13.33
C VAL A 183 -16.69 25.55 12.89
N ASN A 184 -17.50 26.57 13.19
CA ASN A 184 -17.27 27.97 12.81
C ASN A 184 -16.97 28.17 11.30
N GLY A 185 -17.65 27.38 10.44
CA GLY A 185 -17.45 27.43 8.99
C GLY A 185 -16.22 26.69 8.47
N GLN A 186 -15.42 26.08 9.32
CA GLN A 186 -14.24 25.29 8.97
C GLN A 186 -14.52 23.78 9.07
N THR A 187 -13.98 23.01 8.12
CA THR A 187 -14.07 21.54 8.10
C THR A 187 -12.95 20.94 8.92
N VAL A 188 -13.26 20.46 10.12
CA VAL A 188 -12.29 19.92 11.08
C VAL A 188 -12.50 18.44 11.33
N LEU A 189 -11.41 17.71 11.62
CA LEU A 189 -11.46 16.30 11.99
C LEU A 189 -11.95 16.15 13.43
N SER A 190 -13.06 15.44 13.63
CA SER A 190 -13.60 15.15 14.97
C SER A 190 -12.88 13.97 15.60
N GLY A 191 -12.17 14.21 16.71
CA GLY A 191 -11.45 13.17 17.43
C GLY A 191 -12.37 12.05 17.93
N SER A 192 -13.52 12.38 18.51
CA SER A 192 -14.48 11.39 19.01
C SER A 192 -15.06 10.51 17.90
N ARG A 193 -15.38 11.10 16.73
CA ARG A 193 -15.84 10.34 15.58
C ARG A 193 -14.76 9.43 15.03
N MET A 194 -13.50 9.88 14.98
CA MET A 194 -12.37 9.03 14.57
C MET A 194 -12.16 7.84 15.51
N THR A 195 -12.28 8.04 16.82
CA THR A 195 -12.20 6.94 17.80
C THR A 195 -13.33 5.93 17.57
N ILE A 196 -14.56 6.39 17.31
CA ILE A 196 -15.69 5.49 17.00
C ILE A 196 -15.46 4.73 15.68
N ILE A 197 -15.01 5.41 14.62
CA ILE A 197 -14.69 4.79 13.33
C ILE A 197 -13.62 3.71 13.50
N ALA A 198 -12.53 4.00 14.24
CA ALA A 198 -11.50 3.03 14.53
C ALA A 198 -12.04 1.82 15.31
N GLY A 199 -12.96 2.04 16.24
CA GLY A 199 -13.65 0.97 16.98
C GLY A 199 -14.49 0.09 16.05
N VAL A 200 -15.32 0.70 15.21
CA VAL A 200 -16.17 -0.01 14.24
C VAL A 200 -15.32 -0.83 13.27
N PHE A 201 -14.28 -0.23 12.68
CA PHE A 201 -13.41 -0.94 11.74
C PHE A 201 -12.58 -2.04 12.42
N SER A 202 -12.21 -1.86 13.69
CA SER A 202 -11.55 -2.91 14.47
C SER A 202 -12.48 -4.12 14.69
N VAL A 203 -13.74 -3.89 15.02
CA VAL A 203 -14.74 -4.97 15.13
C VAL A 203 -14.97 -5.64 13.77
N CYS A 204 -15.14 -4.86 12.70
CA CYS A 204 -15.28 -5.40 11.34
C CYS A 204 -14.05 -6.25 10.94
N ALA A 205 -12.84 -5.80 11.28
CA ALA A 205 -11.62 -6.55 11.01
C ALA A 205 -11.62 -7.91 11.72
N ILE A 206 -11.99 -7.96 13.01
CA ILE A 206 -12.12 -9.22 13.75
C ILE A 206 -13.11 -10.16 13.06
N LEU A 207 -14.29 -9.66 12.69
CA LEU A 207 -15.32 -10.47 12.02
C LEU A 207 -14.82 -11.01 10.68
N CYS A 208 -14.17 -10.17 9.88
CA CYS A 208 -13.60 -10.57 8.60
C CYS A 208 -12.46 -11.60 8.74
N TYR A 209 -11.56 -11.46 9.72
CA TYR A 209 -10.54 -12.47 10.00
C TYR A 209 -11.15 -13.80 10.44
N LEU A 210 -12.18 -13.77 11.26
CA LEU A 210 -12.89 -14.99 11.69
C LEU A 210 -13.63 -15.63 10.52
N LEU A 211 -14.25 -14.85 9.63
CA LEU A 211 -14.85 -15.35 8.40
C LEU A 211 -13.79 -16.01 7.50
N CYS A 212 -12.63 -15.36 7.31
CA CYS A 212 -11.53 -15.98 6.58
C CYS A 212 -11.10 -17.30 7.21
N PHE A 213 -10.91 -17.33 8.54
CA PHE A 213 -10.55 -18.54 9.27
C PHE A 213 -11.58 -19.68 9.08
N HIS A 214 -12.88 -19.38 9.10
CA HIS A 214 -13.92 -20.38 8.98
C HIS A 214 -14.19 -20.85 7.54
N LEU A 215 -14.07 -19.95 6.57
CA LEU A 215 -14.38 -20.24 5.17
C LEU A 215 -13.24 -20.96 4.45
N VAL A 216 -12.00 -20.51 4.66
CA VAL A 216 -10.82 -21.05 3.98
C VAL A 216 -10.41 -22.42 4.55
N ARG A 217 -9.88 -23.30 3.70
CA ARG A 217 -9.30 -24.59 4.08
C ARG A 217 -7.90 -24.76 3.50
N GLU A 218 -6.96 -25.17 4.34
CA GLU A 218 -5.62 -25.57 3.91
C GLU A 218 -5.65 -27.04 3.50
N ARG A 219 -5.24 -27.34 2.26
CA ARG A 219 -5.27 -28.67 1.63
C ARG A 219 -3.88 -29.21 1.31
N VAL A 220 -2.94 -28.29 1.13
CA VAL A 220 -1.56 -28.60 0.73
C VAL A 220 -0.66 -28.52 1.94
N ASP A 221 0.11 -29.56 2.19
CA ASP A 221 1.16 -29.53 3.20
C ASP A 221 2.34 -28.71 2.67
N VAL A 222 2.57 -27.54 3.25
CA VAL A 222 3.71 -26.70 2.92
C VAL A 222 4.88 -27.09 3.81
N PRO A 223 5.96 -27.68 3.26
CA PRO A 223 7.12 -28.06 4.04
C PRO A 223 7.79 -26.84 4.68
N ALA A 224 8.45 -27.07 5.82
CA ALA A 224 9.23 -26.01 6.46
C ALA A 224 10.39 -25.60 5.54
N ASN A 225 10.45 -24.32 5.19
CA ASN A 225 11.53 -23.78 4.38
C ASN A 225 12.63 -23.25 5.31
N ASN A 226 13.78 -23.91 5.30
CA ASN A 226 14.97 -23.53 6.09
C ASN A 226 15.94 -22.64 5.31
N SER A 227 15.56 -22.13 4.13
CA SER A 227 16.43 -21.24 3.35
C SER A 227 16.69 -19.94 4.12
N LYS A 228 17.96 -19.61 4.33
CA LYS A 228 18.34 -18.32 4.88
C LYS A 228 18.30 -17.28 3.78
N MET A 229 17.63 -16.17 4.02
CA MET A 229 17.69 -15.01 3.11
C MET A 229 19.12 -14.46 3.16
N ASP A 230 19.82 -14.48 2.04
CA ASP A 230 21.16 -13.93 1.91
C ASP A 230 21.09 -12.46 1.47
N ILE A 231 21.07 -11.57 2.46
CA ILE A 231 21.00 -10.11 2.21
C ILE A 231 22.19 -9.64 1.36
N GLY A 232 23.37 -10.26 1.51
CA GLY A 232 24.54 -9.91 0.72
C GLY A 232 24.33 -10.20 -0.78
N LYS A 233 23.75 -11.37 -1.11
CA LYS A 233 23.36 -11.70 -2.50
C LYS A 233 22.30 -10.76 -3.03
N MET A 234 21.29 -10.43 -2.22
CA MET A 234 20.25 -9.48 -2.60
C MET A 234 20.85 -8.11 -2.97
N LEU A 235 21.67 -7.53 -2.12
CA LEU A 235 22.33 -6.25 -2.39
C LEU A 235 23.22 -6.31 -3.62
N LYS A 236 24.02 -7.36 -3.77
CA LYS A 236 24.87 -7.55 -4.95
C LYS A 236 24.04 -7.63 -6.23
N SER A 237 22.92 -8.35 -6.22
CA SER A 237 22.00 -8.46 -7.36
C SER A 237 21.45 -7.10 -7.78
N VAL A 238 21.10 -6.22 -6.84
CA VAL A 238 20.62 -4.86 -7.14
C VAL A 238 21.68 -4.05 -7.91
N PHE A 239 22.91 -4.03 -7.44
CA PHE A 239 23.96 -3.20 -8.02
C PHE A 239 24.54 -3.77 -9.32
N THR A 240 24.40 -5.08 -9.56
CA THR A 240 24.89 -5.72 -10.79
C THR A 240 23.84 -5.80 -11.90
N ASN A 241 22.55 -5.73 -11.56
CA ASN A 241 21.46 -5.81 -12.51
C ASN A 241 20.82 -4.43 -12.74
N ARG A 242 21.18 -3.77 -13.84
CA ARG A 242 20.68 -2.44 -14.22
C ARG A 242 19.15 -2.41 -14.38
N ALA A 243 18.55 -3.48 -14.89
CA ALA A 243 17.09 -3.57 -15.03
C ALA A 243 16.40 -3.63 -13.67
N LEU A 244 16.98 -4.40 -12.74
CA LEU A 244 16.49 -4.47 -11.35
C LEU A 244 16.63 -3.12 -10.64
N LEU A 245 17.79 -2.47 -10.77
CA LEU A 245 18.02 -1.15 -10.20
C LEU A 245 17.00 -0.11 -10.72
N GLY A 246 16.73 -0.12 -12.03
CA GLY A 246 15.78 0.80 -12.66
C GLY A 246 14.34 0.61 -12.16
N ILE A 247 13.87 -0.64 -12.06
CA ILE A 247 12.50 -0.90 -11.58
C ILE A 247 12.35 -0.63 -10.07
N ILE A 248 13.39 -0.86 -9.28
CA ILE A 248 13.43 -0.54 -7.84
C ILE A 248 13.32 0.97 -7.64
N ALA A 249 14.15 1.74 -8.34
CA ALA A 249 14.10 3.20 -8.27
C ALA A 249 12.73 3.75 -8.69
N ALA A 250 12.19 3.25 -9.80
CA ALA A 250 10.86 3.63 -10.27
C ALA A 250 9.77 3.28 -9.26
N ALA A 251 9.80 2.09 -8.66
CA ALA A 251 8.82 1.68 -7.66
C ALA A 251 8.89 2.51 -6.37
N LEU A 252 10.11 2.84 -5.92
CA LEU A 252 10.33 3.68 -4.74
C LEU A 252 9.73 5.06 -4.96
N PHE A 253 10.07 5.72 -6.06
CA PHE A 253 9.55 7.05 -6.38
C PHE A 253 8.05 7.05 -6.69
N LEU A 254 7.53 5.99 -7.32
CA LEU A 254 6.09 5.83 -7.54
C LEU A 254 5.32 5.81 -6.22
N LEU A 255 5.74 4.97 -5.28
CA LEU A 255 5.08 4.88 -3.97
C LEU A 255 5.25 6.14 -3.14
N LEU A 256 6.44 6.75 -3.20
CA LEU A 256 6.68 8.05 -2.58
C LEU A 256 5.68 9.09 -3.07
N ALA A 257 5.54 9.26 -4.38
CA ALA A 257 4.64 10.22 -4.99
C ALA A 257 3.17 9.90 -4.70
N MET A 258 2.75 8.66 -4.95
CA MET A 258 1.37 8.21 -4.80
C MET A 258 0.88 8.34 -3.35
N LEU A 259 1.67 7.88 -2.38
CA LEU A 259 1.28 7.93 -0.97
C LEU A 259 1.38 9.35 -0.39
N THR A 260 2.32 10.17 -0.87
CA THR A 260 2.34 11.59 -0.52
C THR A 260 1.10 12.30 -1.04
N MET A 261 0.69 12.05 -2.29
CA MET A 261 -0.53 12.58 -2.87
C MET A 261 -1.78 12.15 -2.08
N GLN A 262 -1.88 10.86 -1.70
CA GLN A 262 -2.97 10.35 -0.86
C GLN A 262 -2.96 10.97 0.54
N GLY A 263 -1.80 11.07 1.18
CA GLY A 263 -1.64 11.70 2.49
C GLY A 263 -2.03 13.17 2.48
N MET A 264 -1.59 13.91 1.47
CA MET A 264 -1.93 15.34 1.30
C MET A 264 -3.41 15.56 0.98
N ALA A 265 -4.12 14.60 0.39
CA ALA A 265 -5.57 14.69 0.18
C ALA A 265 -6.33 14.92 1.50
N GLY A 266 -5.89 14.31 2.61
CA GLY A 266 -6.44 14.52 3.94
C GLY A 266 -6.26 15.96 4.48
N TYR A 267 -5.44 16.78 3.84
CA TYR A 267 -5.18 18.17 4.20
C TYR A 267 -5.76 19.14 3.16
N VAL A 268 -5.54 18.91 1.87
CA VAL A 268 -5.97 19.86 0.83
C VAL A 268 -7.49 19.96 0.75
N PHE A 269 -8.22 18.85 0.81
CA PHE A 269 -9.68 18.88 0.72
C PHE A 269 -10.35 19.57 1.92
N PRO A 270 -10.05 19.21 3.17
CA PRO A 270 -10.71 19.86 4.31
C PRO A 270 -10.15 21.25 4.64
N ASN A 271 -8.83 21.48 4.55
CA ASN A 271 -8.23 22.73 5.00
C ASN A 271 -8.21 23.82 3.92
N PHE A 272 -7.87 23.48 2.67
CA PHE A 272 -7.82 24.46 1.58
C PHE A 272 -9.19 24.66 0.91
N TYR A 273 -9.89 23.55 0.59
CA TYR A 273 -11.20 23.63 -0.08
C TYR A 273 -12.39 23.59 0.89
N GLY A 274 -12.20 23.26 2.15
CA GLY A 274 -13.28 23.16 3.14
C GLY A 274 -14.28 22.03 2.87
N SER A 275 -13.94 20.99 2.10
CA SER A 275 -14.89 19.99 1.62
C SER A 275 -14.43 18.55 1.86
N ALA A 276 -14.94 17.93 2.94
CA ALA A 276 -14.79 16.48 3.16
C ALA A 276 -15.52 15.63 2.11
N ALA A 277 -16.66 16.13 1.60
CA ALA A 277 -17.42 15.45 0.54
C ALA A 277 -16.62 15.33 -0.76
N ALA A 278 -15.84 16.36 -1.12
CA ALA A 278 -14.96 16.31 -2.28
C ALA A 278 -13.84 15.28 -2.12
N GLN A 279 -13.29 15.11 -0.90
CA GLN A 279 -12.32 14.05 -0.60
C GLN A 279 -12.92 12.65 -0.82
N SER A 280 -14.11 12.42 -0.29
CA SER A 280 -14.83 11.15 -0.47
C SER A 280 -15.11 10.88 -1.95
N THR A 281 -15.58 11.89 -2.69
CA THR A 281 -15.85 11.76 -4.13
C THR A 281 -14.58 11.52 -4.94
N ALA A 282 -13.48 12.22 -4.63
CA ALA A 282 -12.19 11.99 -5.26
C ALA A 282 -11.67 10.56 -5.04
N SER A 283 -11.80 10.04 -3.81
CA SER A 283 -11.42 8.66 -3.48
C SER A 283 -12.27 7.63 -4.22
N LEU A 284 -13.59 7.87 -4.31
CA LEU A 284 -14.50 7.01 -5.06
C LEU A 284 -14.17 7.02 -6.56
N LEU A 285 -14.11 8.21 -7.14
CA LEU A 285 -13.90 8.37 -8.59
C LEU A 285 -12.53 7.81 -9.00
N SER A 286 -11.46 8.10 -8.28
CA SER A 286 -10.13 7.58 -8.60
C SER A 286 -10.11 6.05 -8.57
N SER A 287 -10.72 5.41 -7.57
CA SER A 287 -10.78 3.95 -7.46
C SER A 287 -11.60 3.32 -8.59
N VAL A 288 -12.78 3.87 -8.88
CA VAL A 288 -13.67 3.39 -9.96
C VAL A 288 -13.03 3.60 -11.34
N LEU A 289 -12.40 4.75 -11.58
CA LEU A 289 -11.74 5.05 -12.84
C LEU A 289 -10.52 4.17 -13.08
N ILE A 290 -9.73 3.87 -12.05
CA ILE A 290 -8.62 2.90 -12.17
C ILE A 290 -9.17 1.54 -12.59
N LEU A 291 -10.24 1.07 -11.97
CA LEU A 291 -10.84 -0.22 -12.30
C LEU A 291 -11.43 -0.26 -13.72
N LEU A 292 -12.15 0.80 -14.13
CA LEU A 292 -12.83 0.86 -15.44
C LEU A 292 -11.89 1.21 -16.61
N VAL A 293 -10.83 1.97 -16.34
CA VAL A 293 -9.90 2.46 -17.39
C VAL A 293 -8.60 1.68 -17.38
N CYS A 294 -7.90 1.62 -16.22
CA CYS A 294 -6.57 1.02 -16.20
C CYS A 294 -6.64 -0.51 -16.36
N ALA A 295 -7.53 -1.20 -15.66
CA ALA A 295 -7.59 -2.66 -15.69
C ALA A 295 -7.82 -3.24 -17.10
N PRO A 296 -8.79 -2.76 -17.92
CA PRO A 296 -9.03 -3.31 -19.25
C PRO A 296 -8.04 -2.82 -20.32
N PHE A 297 -7.47 -1.60 -20.16
CA PHE A 297 -6.66 -1.00 -21.22
C PHE A 297 -5.14 -1.13 -20.97
N ALA A 298 -4.68 -1.30 -19.73
CA ALA A 298 -3.25 -1.35 -19.42
C ALA A 298 -2.51 -2.44 -20.20
N SER A 299 -3.02 -3.67 -20.24
CA SER A 299 -2.41 -4.77 -20.99
C SER A 299 -2.39 -4.54 -22.50
N LYS A 300 -3.49 -3.99 -23.06
CA LYS A 300 -3.59 -3.67 -24.50
C LYS A 300 -2.60 -2.58 -24.91
N LEU A 301 -2.52 -1.51 -24.11
CA LEU A 301 -1.60 -0.41 -24.35
C LEU A 301 -0.13 -0.85 -24.18
N ALA A 302 0.15 -1.63 -23.12
CA ALA A 302 1.47 -2.16 -22.84
C ALA A 302 1.95 -3.13 -23.95
N SER A 303 1.08 -3.97 -24.50
CA SER A 303 1.42 -4.84 -25.62
C SER A 303 1.68 -4.07 -26.93
N ARG A 304 0.91 -2.99 -27.15
CA ARG A 304 1.05 -2.16 -28.36
C ARG A 304 2.27 -1.25 -28.33
N PHE A 305 2.47 -0.53 -27.23
CA PHE A 305 3.49 0.52 -27.15
C PHE A 305 4.74 0.10 -26.38
N GLY A 306 4.65 -0.93 -25.54
CA GLY A 306 5.69 -1.34 -24.60
C GLY A 306 5.34 -0.95 -23.16
N LYS A 307 5.78 -1.77 -22.19
CA LYS A 307 5.51 -1.55 -20.76
C LYS A 307 6.29 -0.35 -20.23
N LYS A 308 7.58 -0.25 -20.56
CA LYS A 308 8.44 0.88 -20.20
C LYS A 308 7.90 2.20 -20.74
N GLU A 309 7.56 2.20 -22.01
CA GLU A 309 7.09 3.37 -22.76
C GLU A 309 5.77 3.87 -22.18
N LEU A 310 4.80 2.96 -21.94
CA LEU A 310 3.52 3.29 -21.33
C LEU A 310 3.70 3.88 -19.92
N ALA A 311 4.51 3.26 -19.08
CA ALA A 311 4.79 3.74 -17.72
C ALA A 311 5.44 5.13 -17.73
N THR A 312 6.43 5.34 -18.60
CA THR A 312 7.14 6.62 -18.71
C THR A 312 6.21 7.75 -19.16
N VAL A 313 5.43 7.51 -20.24
CA VAL A 313 4.48 8.49 -20.77
C VAL A 313 3.40 8.81 -19.72
N SER A 314 2.86 7.80 -19.04
CA SER A 314 1.87 8.00 -17.98
C SER A 314 2.40 8.91 -16.86
N CYS A 315 3.65 8.71 -16.42
CA CYS A 315 4.26 9.57 -15.40
C CYS A 315 4.54 10.99 -15.90
N ILE A 316 4.93 11.17 -17.17
CA ILE A 316 5.10 12.48 -17.75
C ILE A 316 3.74 13.21 -17.82
N VAL A 317 2.68 12.56 -18.27
CA VAL A 317 1.33 13.13 -18.30
C VAL A 317 0.86 13.52 -16.90
N ALA A 318 1.06 12.64 -15.89
CA ALA A 318 0.75 12.97 -14.51
C ALA A 318 1.51 14.19 -14.01
N THR A 319 2.80 14.31 -14.32
CA THR A 319 3.62 15.49 -14.00
C THR A 319 3.04 16.75 -14.61
N VAL A 320 2.70 16.71 -15.90
CA VAL A 320 2.13 17.87 -16.62
C VAL A 320 0.79 18.29 -15.98
N LEU A 321 -0.06 17.34 -15.64
CA LEU A 321 -1.35 17.60 -14.97
C LEU A 321 -1.15 18.29 -13.62
N GLU A 322 -0.21 17.83 -12.81
CA GLU A 322 0.07 18.43 -11.50
C GLU A 322 0.68 19.84 -11.63
N ILE A 323 1.56 20.05 -12.60
CA ILE A 323 2.11 21.38 -12.89
C ILE A 323 1.01 22.35 -13.39
N ILE A 324 0.14 21.89 -14.28
CA ILE A 324 -1.00 22.72 -14.75
C ILE A 324 -1.91 23.05 -13.57
N CYS A 325 -2.24 22.09 -12.72
CA CYS A 325 -3.03 22.31 -11.52
C CYS A 325 -2.37 23.35 -10.59
N PHE A 326 -1.06 23.24 -10.37
CA PHE A 326 -0.28 24.18 -9.56
C PHE A 326 -0.32 25.60 -10.11
N VAL A 327 -0.19 25.77 -11.44
CA VAL A 327 -0.21 27.09 -12.09
C VAL A 327 -1.62 27.69 -12.11
N LEU A 328 -2.63 26.89 -12.40
CA LEU A 328 -4.02 27.34 -12.48
C LEU A 328 -4.61 27.73 -11.12
N LYS A 329 -4.17 27.08 -10.05
CA LYS A 329 -4.69 27.25 -8.67
C LYS A 329 -6.23 27.27 -8.64
N PRO A 330 -6.89 26.19 -9.07
CA PRO A 330 -8.33 26.17 -9.22
C PRO A 330 -9.02 26.51 -7.89
N THR A 331 -9.90 27.49 -7.89
CA THR A 331 -10.71 27.85 -6.72
C THR A 331 -11.88 26.86 -6.54
N ASN A 332 -12.32 26.26 -7.62
CA ASN A 332 -13.38 25.25 -7.60
C ASN A 332 -12.80 23.87 -7.27
N VAL A 333 -13.24 23.28 -6.15
CA VAL A 333 -12.79 21.96 -5.69
C VAL A 333 -13.01 20.84 -6.71
N TRP A 334 -14.06 20.92 -7.52
CA TRP A 334 -14.37 19.88 -8.51
C TRP A 334 -13.39 19.87 -9.69
N VAL A 335 -12.81 21.04 -10.02
CA VAL A 335 -11.72 21.12 -10.99
C VAL A 335 -10.48 20.44 -10.43
N TYR A 336 -10.14 20.69 -9.14
CA TYR A 336 -9.06 19.97 -8.47
C TYR A 336 -9.30 18.47 -8.42
N VAL A 337 -10.52 18.02 -8.10
CA VAL A 337 -10.91 16.59 -8.16
C VAL A 337 -10.65 16.00 -9.55
N GLY A 338 -10.94 16.76 -10.61
CA GLY A 338 -10.64 16.35 -11.99
C GLY A 338 -9.15 16.10 -12.22
N PHE A 339 -8.28 17.03 -11.83
CA PHE A 339 -6.82 16.86 -11.92
C PHE A 339 -6.32 15.69 -11.07
N PHE A 340 -6.78 15.58 -9.83
CA PHE A 340 -6.45 14.50 -8.92
C PHE A 340 -6.80 13.12 -9.50
N CYS A 341 -8.02 12.94 -10.00
CA CYS A 341 -8.45 11.70 -10.61
C CYS A 341 -7.67 11.39 -11.89
N ALA A 342 -7.39 12.38 -12.73
CA ALA A 342 -6.61 12.20 -13.95
C ALA A 342 -5.16 11.75 -13.66
N ALA A 343 -4.51 12.36 -12.65
CA ALA A 343 -3.19 11.92 -12.20
C ALA A 343 -3.24 10.48 -11.66
N PHE A 344 -4.27 10.13 -10.86
CA PHE A 344 -4.44 8.76 -10.35
C PHE A 344 -4.67 7.73 -11.46
N ILE A 345 -5.36 8.06 -12.55
CA ILE A 345 -5.49 7.17 -13.73
C ILE A 345 -4.11 6.92 -14.34
N CYS A 346 -3.32 7.97 -14.55
CA CYS A 346 -1.97 7.83 -15.09
C CYS A 346 -1.10 6.92 -14.21
N LEU A 347 -1.15 7.10 -12.89
CA LEU A 347 -0.46 6.22 -11.93
C LEU A 347 -1.01 4.80 -11.96
N GLY A 348 -2.32 4.65 -12.13
CA GLY A 348 -3.01 3.38 -12.22
C GLY A 348 -2.49 2.52 -13.35
N PHE A 349 -2.19 3.09 -14.52
CA PHE A 349 -1.56 2.37 -15.62
C PHE A 349 -0.22 1.79 -15.20
N PHE A 350 0.68 2.59 -14.63
CA PHE A 350 1.98 2.09 -14.20
C PHE A 350 1.85 1.06 -13.07
N ASN A 351 1.04 1.33 -12.05
CA ASN A 351 0.85 0.39 -10.95
C ASN A 351 0.26 -0.96 -11.39
N THR A 352 -0.53 -0.98 -12.47
CA THR A 352 -1.08 -2.22 -13.03
C THR A 352 -0.02 -3.04 -13.75
N ILE A 353 0.88 -2.39 -14.51
CA ILE A 353 1.86 -3.09 -15.34
C ILE A 353 3.19 -3.39 -14.64
N ILE A 354 3.46 -2.76 -13.49
CA ILE A 354 4.75 -2.88 -12.80
C ILE A 354 5.10 -4.33 -12.44
N TRP A 355 4.10 -5.14 -12.09
CA TRP A 355 4.30 -6.56 -11.78
C TRP A 355 4.73 -7.36 -13.00
N ALA A 356 4.18 -7.04 -14.17
CA ALA A 356 4.62 -7.62 -15.44
C ALA A 356 6.03 -7.16 -15.83
N MET A 357 6.42 -5.92 -15.49
CA MET A 357 7.78 -5.44 -15.70
C MET A 357 8.81 -6.16 -14.81
N ILE A 358 8.42 -6.58 -13.61
CA ILE A 358 9.29 -7.39 -12.73
C ILE A 358 9.54 -8.77 -13.36
N THR A 359 8.54 -9.38 -13.97
CA THR A 359 8.71 -10.64 -14.71
C THR A 359 9.71 -10.45 -15.86
N ASP A 360 9.65 -9.33 -16.59
CA ASP A 360 10.61 -9.02 -17.63
C ASP A 360 12.06 -8.88 -17.09
N VAL A 361 12.22 -8.33 -15.86
CA VAL A 361 13.53 -8.26 -15.19
C VAL A 361 14.06 -9.64 -14.82
N ILE A 362 13.18 -10.55 -14.38
CA ILE A 362 13.52 -11.94 -14.08
C ILE A 362 14.01 -12.64 -15.36
N ASP A 363 13.26 -12.49 -16.45
CA ASP A 363 13.60 -13.07 -17.76
C ASP A 363 14.92 -12.49 -18.29
N ASP A 364 15.17 -11.18 -18.16
CA ASP A 364 16.45 -10.57 -18.54
C ASP A 364 17.61 -11.10 -17.68
N SER A 365 17.40 -11.31 -16.39
CA SER A 365 18.40 -11.92 -15.49
C SER A 365 18.73 -13.35 -15.90
N GLU A 366 17.74 -14.15 -16.27
CA GLU A 366 17.93 -15.53 -16.76
C GLU A 366 18.68 -15.56 -18.10
N VAL A 367 18.37 -14.66 -19.03
CA VAL A 367 19.10 -14.55 -20.31
C VAL A 367 20.57 -14.21 -20.09
N ARG A 368 20.87 -13.28 -19.17
CA ARG A 368 22.26 -12.83 -18.91
C ARG A 368 23.07 -13.81 -18.09
N ASN A 369 22.47 -14.33 -17.00
CA ASN A 369 23.20 -15.09 -15.99
C ASN A 369 23.02 -16.61 -16.14
N GLY A 370 22.09 -17.06 -16.96
CA GLY A 370 21.76 -18.48 -17.13
C GLY A 370 21.01 -19.10 -15.96
N ILE A 371 20.68 -18.32 -14.94
CA ILE A 371 19.99 -18.76 -13.72
C ILE A 371 18.76 -17.89 -13.51
N ARG A 372 17.62 -18.52 -13.23
CA ARG A 372 16.37 -17.84 -12.92
C ARG A 372 16.30 -17.52 -11.42
N GLU A 373 16.21 -16.24 -11.07
CA GLU A 373 16.27 -15.75 -9.69
C GLU A 373 14.95 -15.06 -9.26
N ASP A 374 13.78 -15.72 -9.51
CA ASP A 374 12.44 -15.15 -9.19
C ASP A 374 12.34 -14.65 -7.74
N GLY A 375 12.74 -15.48 -6.77
CA GLY A 375 12.59 -15.17 -5.36
C GLY A 375 13.42 -13.97 -4.91
N THR A 376 14.67 -13.88 -5.37
CA THR A 376 15.59 -12.78 -5.02
C THR A 376 15.08 -11.45 -5.57
N ILE A 377 14.73 -11.41 -6.86
CA ILE A 377 14.25 -10.19 -7.53
C ILE A 377 12.94 -9.71 -6.90
N TYR A 378 12.02 -10.64 -6.62
CA TYR A 378 10.75 -10.30 -5.97
C TYR A 378 10.92 -9.78 -4.55
N ALA A 379 11.81 -10.38 -3.76
CA ALA A 379 12.11 -9.95 -2.39
C ALA A 379 12.71 -8.55 -2.36
N VAL A 380 13.68 -8.28 -3.24
CA VAL A 380 14.32 -6.96 -3.38
C VAL A 380 13.31 -5.89 -3.77
N TYR A 381 12.45 -6.20 -4.73
CA TYR A 381 11.38 -5.29 -5.14
C TYR A 381 10.39 -5.00 -4.00
N SER A 382 9.97 -6.03 -3.28
CA SER A 382 9.06 -5.87 -2.12
C SER A 382 9.69 -5.02 -1.03
N PHE A 383 10.99 -5.19 -0.78
CA PHE A 383 11.75 -4.35 0.16
C PHE A 383 11.78 -2.88 -0.29
N ALA A 384 12.06 -2.62 -1.57
CA ALA A 384 12.05 -1.27 -2.12
C ALA A 384 10.69 -0.58 -1.99
N ARG A 385 9.59 -1.31 -2.18
CA ARG A 385 8.24 -0.79 -1.95
C ARG A 385 8.03 -0.35 -0.50
N LYS A 386 8.50 -1.12 0.47
CA LYS A 386 8.43 -0.74 1.89
C LYS A 386 9.24 0.52 2.20
N LEU A 387 10.42 0.65 1.60
CA LEU A 387 11.21 1.88 1.71
C LEU A 387 10.44 3.09 1.15
N GLY A 388 9.79 2.95 -0.01
CA GLY A 388 8.95 4.00 -0.59
C GLY A 388 7.82 4.43 0.36
N GLN A 389 7.15 3.47 1.00
CA GLN A 389 6.11 3.74 2.02
C GLN A 389 6.69 4.47 3.24
N ALA A 390 7.86 4.04 3.73
CA ALA A 390 8.53 4.67 4.86
C ALA A 390 8.88 6.13 4.56
N PHE A 391 9.56 6.37 3.45
CA PHE A 391 9.98 7.71 3.05
C PHE A 391 8.81 8.64 2.75
N SER A 392 7.70 8.12 2.20
CA SER A 392 6.50 8.92 1.96
C SER A 392 5.93 9.50 3.26
N SER A 393 5.85 8.71 4.34
CA SER A 393 5.36 9.20 5.63
C SER A 393 6.28 10.27 6.22
N GLY A 394 7.59 10.05 6.18
CA GLY A 394 8.59 11.02 6.61
C GLY A 394 8.56 12.31 5.79
N LEU A 395 8.47 12.19 4.46
CA LEU A 395 8.39 13.32 3.54
C LEU A 395 7.14 14.16 3.79
N THR A 396 5.97 13.52 3.86
CA THR A 396 4.70 14.23 4.12
C THR A 396 4.74 14.99 5.44
N GLY A 397 5.21 14.35 6.52
CA GLY A 397 5.37 15.00 7.82
C GLY A 397 6.37 16.14 7.82
N GLY A 398 7.51 15.96 7.15
CA GLY A 398 8.54 16.99 6.98
C GLY A 398 8.04 18.21 6.20
N LEU A 399 7.36 17.99 5.07
CA LEU A 399 6.79 19.04 4.24
C LEU A 399 5.71 19.85 4.98
N LEU A 400 4.83 19.19 5.73
CA LEU A 400 3.83 19.85 6.56
C LEU A 400 4.48 20.70 7.68
N THR A 401 5.55 20.21 8.27
CA THR A 401 6.31 20.99 9.27
C THR A 401 6.99 22.21 8.66
N MET A 402 7.54 22.09 7.46
CA MET A 402 8.19 23.21 6.75
C MET A 402 7.25 24.37 6.46
N ILE A 403 5.97 24.12 6.20
CA ILE A 403 4.95 25.16 6.02
C ILE A 403 4.32 25.64 7.34
N GLY A 404 4.81 25.16 8.48
CA GLY A 404 4.29 25.56 9.77
C GLY A 404 2.93 24.97 10.14
N TYR A 405 2.57 23.81 9.57
CA TYR A 405 1.29 23.17 9.85
C TYR A 405 1.18 22.68 11.31
N SER A 406 0.13 23.12 11.98
CA SER A 406 -0.29 22.66 13.30
C SER A 406 -1.81 22.78 13.42
N ALA A 407 -2.41 22.21 14.46
CA ALA A 407 -3.85 22.36 14.72
C ALA A 407 -4.26 23.84 14.83
N ALA A 408 -3.39 24.70 15.36
CA ALA A 408 -3.67 26.12 15.52
C ALA A 408 -3.57 26.92 14.22
N THR A 409 -2.65 26.54 13.30
CA THR A 409 -2.38 27.25 12.05
C THR A 409 -3.02 26.60 10.82
N ALA A 410 -3.76 25.50 11.03
CA ALA A 410 -4.30 24.62 9.97
C ALA A 410 -5.17 25.36 8.92
N PHE A 411 -5.72 26.52 9.25
CA PHE A 411 -6.57 27.33 8.39
C PHE A 411 -5.99 28.72 8.08
N ASP A 412 -4.75 28.98 8.47
CA ASP A 412 -4.06 30.22 8.11
C ASP A 412 -3.85 30.25 6.59
N PRO A 413 -4.06 31.42 5.91
CA PRO A 413 -3.98 31.53 4.45
C PRO A 413 -2.64 31.05 3.88
N GLU A 414 -1.52 31.34 4.56
CA GLU A 414 -0.18 30.93 4.13
C GLU A 414 -0.01 29.41 4.23
N VAL A 415 -0.49 28.80 5.31
CA VAL A 415 -0.41 27.35 5.55
C VAL A 415 -1.30 26.59 4.59
N THR A 416 -2.54 27.04 4.38
CA THR A 416 -3.46 26.41 3.42
C THR A 416 -2.96 26.49 1.99
N MET A 417 -2.37 27.63 1.59
CA MET A 417 -1.71 27.75 0.30
C MET A 417 -0.47 26.85 0.21
N GLY A 418 0.29 26.71 1.30
CA GLY A 418 1.40 25.78 1.41
C GLY A 418 0.95 24.33 1.21
N ILE A 419 -0.17 23.92 1.82
CA ILE A 419 -0.79 22.59 1.64
C ILE A 419 -1.11 22.35 0.15
N PHE A 420 -1.76 23.32 -0.50
CA PHE A 420 -2.10 23.22 -1.93
C PHE A 420 -0.83 23.07 -2.79
N ASN A 421 0.16 23.92 -2.56
CA ASN A 421 1.42 23.87 -3.32
C ASN A 421 2.13 22.53 -3.17
N ILE A 422 2.24 22.00 -1.94
CA ILE A 422 2.85 20.69 -1.67
C ILE A 422 2.05 19.57 -2.34
N SER A 423 0.71 19.66 -2.31
CA SER A 423 -0.16 18.65 -2.91
C SER A 423 0.04 18.50 -4.42
N CYS A 424 0.50 19.54 -5.10
CA CYS A 424 0.80 19.50 -6.54
C CYS A 424 2.31 19.25 -6.80
N ILE A 425 3.21 19.98 -6.13
CA ILE A 425 4.65 19.96 -6.46
C ILE A 425 5.31 18.64 -6.01
N ALA A 426 5.02 18.16 -4.80
CA ALA A 426 5.71 16.99 -4.28
C ALA A 426 5.41 15.71 -5.11
N PRO A 427 4.14 15.41 -5.49
CA PRO A 427 3.85 14.33 -6.42
C PRO A 427 4.50 14.54 -7.80
N ALA A 428 4.45 15.77 -8.35
CA ALA A 428 5.05 16.08 -9.65
C ALA A 428 6.54 15.75 -9.69
N ILE A 429 7.31 16.14 -8.66
CA ILE A 429 8.74 15.80 -8.54
C ILE A 429 8.92 14.28 -8.50
N GLY A 430 8.09 13.58 -7.75
CA GLY A 430 8.13 12.12 -7.67
C GLY A 430 7.87 11.47 -9.03
N PHE A 431 6.88 11.94 -9.80
CA PHE A 431 6.58 11.42 -11.14
C PHE A 431 7.70 11.69 -12.15
N VAL A 432 8.33 12.87 -12.07
CA VAL A 432 9.56 13.14 -12.83
C VAL A 432 10.65 12.12 -12.48
N ALA A 433 10.88 11.88 -11.20
CA ALA A 433 11.90 10.91 -10.76
C ALA A 433 11.60 9.50 -11.26
N VAL A 434 10.33 9.08 -11.29
CA VAL A 434 9.90 7.81 -11.91
C VAL A 434 10.23 7.80 -13.39
N ALA A 435 9.81 8.83 -14.13
CA ALA A 435 10.04 8.91 -15.57
C ALA A 435 11.54 8.89 -15.92
N LEU A 436 12.37 9.63 -15.17
CA LEU A 436 13.83 9.61 -15.32
C LEU A 436 14.43 8.23 -14.99
N SER A 437 13.97 7.58 -13.94
CA SER A 437 14.42 6.22 -13.58
C SER A 437 14.12 5.21 -14.68
N LEU A 438 12.91 5.25 -15.25
CA LEU A 438 12.50 4.39 -16.34
C LEU A 438 13.25 4.71 -17.63
N PHE A 439 13.46 5.98 -17.94
CA PHE A 439 14.09 6.41 -19.18
C PHE A 439 15.60 6.11 -19.18
N PHE A 440 16.32 6.53 -18.13
CA PHE A 440 17.78 6.44 -18.10
C PHE A 440 18.34 5.16 -17.47
N ILE A 441 17.68 4.59 -16.48
CA ILE A 441 18.21 3.45 -15.73
C ILE A 441 17.64 2.14 -16.24
N TYR A 442 16.31 2.04 -16.43
CA TYR A 442 15.63 0.82 -16.84
C TYR A 442 15.85 0.52 -18.35
N PRO A 443 16.57 -0.56 -18.73
CA PRO A 443 16.98 -0.78 -20.11
C PRO A 443 15.96 -1.56 -20.96
N LEU A 444 14.94 -2.21 -20.34
CA LEU A 444 14.05 -3.15 -21.01
C LEU A 444 12.96 -2.40 -21.80
N THR A 445 13.29 -2.01 -23.04
CA THR A 445 12.32 -1.54 -24.03
C THR A 445 11.48 -2.70 -24.55
N LYS A 446 10.38 -2.41 -25.27
CA LYS A 446 9.54 -3.43 -25.90
C LYS A 446 10.36 -4.42 -26.73
N GLN A 447 11.24 -3.91 -27.62
CA GLN A 447 12.10 -4.73 -28.45
C GLN A 447 13.01 -5.65 -27.62
N LYS A 448 13.61 -5.13 -26.54
CA LYS A 448 14.50 -5.90 -25.68
C LYS A 448 13.77 -7.03 -24.94
N VAL A 449 12.55 -6.78 -24.51
CA VAL A 449 11.69 -7.81 -23.89
C VAL A 449 11.36 -8.91 -24.91
N GLU A 450 10.98 -8.55 -26.14
CA GLU A 450 10.70 -9.51 -27.20
C GLU A 450 11.95 -10.37 -27.55
N GLU A 451 13.14 -9.76 -27.63
CA GLU A 451 14.42 -10.48 -27.81
C GLU A 451 14.68 -11.47 -26.65
N ASN A 452 14.47 -11.07 -25.40
CA ASN A 452 14.67 -11.93 -24.23
C ASN A 452 13.71 -13.13 -24.25
N VAL A 453 12.43 -12.91 -24.56
CA VAL A 453 11.42 -13.98 -24.68
C VAL A 453 11.81 -14.97 -25.78
N ALA A 454 12.24 -14.49 -26.93
CA ALA A 454 12.70 -15.34 -28.04
C ALA A 454 13.95 -16.18 -27.68
N ALA A 455 14.91 -15.56 -26.97
CA ALA A 455 16.12 -16.24 -26.50
C ALA A 455 15.82 -17.36 -25.48
N LEU A 456 14.90 -17.12 -24.54
CA LEU A 456 14.46 -18.12 -23.55
C LEU A 456 13.70 -19.27 -24.23
N ALA A 457 12.81 -18.97 -25.19
CA ALA A 457 12.10 -20.00 -25.93
C ALA A 457 13.07 -20.94 -26.68
N GLN A 458 14.17 -20.41 -27.25
CA GLN A 458 15.20 -21.23 -27.92
C GLN A 458 16.01 -22.08 -26.92
N ARG A 459 16.23 -21.60 -25.69
CA ARG A 459 16.94 -22.36 -24.63
C ARG A 459 16.11 -23.51 -24.07
N HIS A 460 14.81 -23.27 -23.84
CA HIS A 460 13.90 -24.28 -23.28
C HIS A 460 13.48 -25.35 -24.28
N ASN A 461 13.67 -25.13 -25.58
CA ASN A 461 13.42 -26.11 -26.64
C ASN A 461 14.66 -26.98 -27.00
N LYS A 462 15.80 -26.72 -26.39
CA LYS A 462 17.02 -27.54 -26.46
C LYS A 462 17.15 -28.39 -25.19
#